data_0f35b5bb2ad8a72cc406c968013f32c9
#
_entry.id   0f35b5bb2ad8a72cc406c968013f32c9
#
_cell.length_a   1.000
_cell.length_b   1.000
_cell.length_c   1.000
_cell.angle_alpha   90.00
_cell.angle_beta   90.00
_cell.angle_gamma   90.00
#
_symmetry.space_group_name_H-M   'P 1'
#
loop_
_entity.id
_entity.type
_entity.pdbx_description
1 polymer ?
#
loop_
_entity_poly.entity_id
_entity_poly.type
_entity_poly.pdbx_seq_one_letter_code
_entity_poly.pdbx_strand_id
1 'polypeptide(L)'
;MILGPSGAGKTTLGRRTAQRLGLAFLDIDEFIWRKDTPKPFTAMFSREERIARLQQAVSQAGRFVMAGSMDSIHQHFDPYFRLAVYLTAPAALRVERVHRRELEAFGPRVLPGGDMEEDHRLYLEDVAGYELGTGSTTQQRHQAWIDSLSCKVIYLDGAAPIESNAEAICQAWWKVMGLVKETGK
;
A
#
# COMPACT_ATOMS: atom_id res chain seq x y z
N MET A 1 2.37 -6.45 6.55
CA MET A 1 1.60 -5.88 5.40
C MET A 1 1.12 -4.49 5.75
N ILE A 2 1.26 -3.51 4.85
CA ILE A 2 0.68 -2.16 5.01
C ILE A 2 -0.32 -1.96 3.87
N LEU A 3 -1.60 -1.86 4.20
CA LEU A 3 -2.71 -1.65 3.27
C LEU A 3 -3.45 -0.34 3.56
N GLY A 4 -4.30 0.09 2.65
CA GLY A 4 -5.08 1.32 2.76
C GLY A 4 -5.22 2.04 1.42
N PRO A 5 -5.94 3.17 1.35
CA PRO A 5 -6.22 3.90 0.12
C PRO A 5 -4.97 4.48 -0.56
N SER A 6 -5.11 4.80 -1.83
CA SER A 6 -4.10 5.56 -2.58
C SER A 6 -3.87 6.93 -1.93
N GLY A 7 -2.62 7.39 -1.93
CA GLY A 7 -2.24 8.66 -1.28
C GLY A 7 -2.07 8.61 0.24
N ALA A 8 -2.39 7.50 0.92
CA ALA A 8 -2.21 7.38 2.37
C ALA A 8 -0.74 7.34 2.83
N GLY A 9 0.21 7.03 1.93
CA GLY A 9 1.64 6.99 2.25
C GLY A 9 2.21 5.58 2.49
N LYS A 10 1.51 4.54 2.05
CA LYS A 10 1.89 3.13 2.27
C LYS A 10 3.31 2.80 1.84
N THR A 11 3.69 3.14 0.61
CA THR A 11 5.02 2.85 0.05
C THR A 11 6.12 3.55 0.83
N THR A 12 5.94 4.83 1.16
CA THR A 12 6.92 5.61 1.92
C THR A 12 7.10 5.05 3.33
N LEU A 13 5.99 4.77 4.03
CA LEU A 13 6.01 4.17 5.36
C LEU A 13 6.58 2.75 5.32
N GLY A 14 6.24 1.96 4.30
CA GLY A 14 6.74 0.61 4.11
C GLY A 14 8.25 0.56 3.93
N ARG A 15 8.81 1.41 3.07
CA ARG A 15 10.27 1.54 2.88
C ARG A 15 10.97 1.95 4.17
N ARG A 16 10.41 2.95 4.87
CA ARG A 16 10.97 3.42 6.13
C ARG A 16 10.96 2.34 7.23
N THR A 17 9.85 1.62 7.35
CA THR A 17 9.71 0.51 8.30
C THR A 17 10.66 -0.65 7.96
N ALA A 18 10.74 -1.03 6.70
CA ALA A 18 11.65 -2.09 6.24
C ALA A 18 13.11 -1.75 6.56
N GLN A 19 13.53 -0.51 6.30
CA GLN A 19 14.87 0.00 6.64
C GLN A 19 15.16 -0.12 8.14
N ARG A 20 14.21 0.30 9.00
CA ARG A 20 14.38 0.25 10.46
C ARG A 20 14.44 -1.17 11.01
N LEU A 21 13.73 -2.10 10.39
CA LEU A 21 13.69 -3.50 10.82
C LEU A 21 14.77 -4.37 10.15
N GLY A 22 15.53 -3.85 9.18
CA GLY A 22 16.48 -4.63 8.40
C GLY A 22 15.82 -5.73 7.56
N LEU A 23 14.60 -5.43 7.02
CA LEU A 23 13.80 -6.36 6.23
C LEU A 23 13.76 -5.93 4.75
N ALA A 24 13.48 -6.87 3.85
CA ALA A 24 13.20 -6.56 2.46
C ALA A 24 11.92 -5.73 2.35
N PHE A 25 11.86 -4.84 1.36
CA PHE A 25 10.64 -4.09 1.03
C PHE A 25 10.06 -4.59 -0.29
N LEU A 26 8.78 -4.93 -0.29
CA LEU A 26 8.03 -5.35 -1.47
C LEU A 26 6.91 -4.34 -1.73
N ASP A 27 7.07 -3.57 -2.82
CA ASP A 27 6.01 -2.69 -3.32
C ASP A 27 5.11 -3.51 -4.26
N ILE A 28 3.85 -3.66 -3.90
CA ILE A 28 2.90 -4.50 -4.66
C ILE A 28 2.74 -3.98 -6.09
N ASP A 29 2.78 -2.66 -6.29
CA ASP A 29 2.62 -2.06 -7.61
C ASP A 29 3.70 -2.51 -8.61
N GLU A 30 4.90 -2.88 -8.12
CA GLU A 30 5.97 -3.43 -8.96
C GLU A 30 5.65 -4.81 -9.56
N PHE A 31 4.72 -5.54 -8.96
CA PHE A 31 4.32 -6.89 -9.38
C PHE A 31 2.98 -6.94 -10.10
N ILE A 32 2.17 -5.89 -9.98
CA ILE A 32 0.83 -5.81 -10.56
C ILE A 32 0.85 -5.15 -11.93
N TRP A 33 1.57 -4.04 -12.07
CA TRP A 33 1.51 -3.21 -13.25
C TRP A 33 2.61 -3.53 -14.25
N ARG A 34 2.22 -3.57 -15.53
CA ARG A 34 3.16 -3.69 -16.65
C ARG A 34 3.88 -2.35 -16.82
N LYS A 35 5.19 -2.44 -17.14
CA LYS A 35 6.04 -1.25 -17.37
C LYS A 35 6.36 -1.02 -18.83
N ASP A 36 5.91 -1.91 -19.70
CA ASP A 36 6.11 -1.88 -21.16
C ASP A 36 4.95 -1.22 -21.92
N THR A 37 4.22 -0.33 -21.23
CA THR A 37 3.10 0.42 -21.80
C THR A 37 3.46 1.89 -22.02
N PRO A 38 2.91 2.57 -23.06
CA PRO A 38 3.17 3.98 -23.31
C PRO A 38 2.74 4.91 -22.16
N LYS A 39 1.67 4.52 -21.46
CA LYS A 39 1.18 5.18 -20.26
C LYS A 39 1.34 4.24 -19.07
N PRO A 40 1.98 4.67 -17.98
CA PRO A 40 2.12 3.86 -16.76
C PRO A 40 0.76 3.56 -16.14
N PHE A 41 0.67 2.45 -15.42
CA PHE A 41 -0.52 2.01 -14.67
C PHE A 41 -1.79 1.79 -15.52
N THR A 42 -1.65 1.55 -16.84
CA THR A 42 -2.79 1.31 -17.75
C THR A 42 -3.03 -0.16 -18.03
N ALA A 43 -2.05 -1.03 -17.82
CA ALA A 43 -2.20 -2.47 -18.00
C ALA A 43 -1.61 -3.25 -16.83
N MET A 44 -2.37 -4.23 -16.36
CA MET A 44 -1.91 -5.18 -15.34
C MET A 44 -1.41 -6.47 -15.99
N PHE A 45 -0.54 -7.17 -15.29
CA PHE A 45 -0.29 -8.59 -15.53
C PHE A 45 -1.58 -9.40 -15.30
N SER A 46 -1.70 -10.58 -15.92
CA SER A 46 -2.80 -11.50 -15.61
C SER A 46 -2.83 -11.83 -14.11
N ARG A 47 -3.96 -12.35 -13.64
CA ARG A 47 -4.09 -12.73 -12.22
C ARG A 47 -3.04 -13.76 -11.82
N GLU A 48 -2.81 -14.74 -12.67
CA GLU A 48 -1.85 -15.82 -12.49
C GLU A 48 -0.42 -15.30 -12.48
N GLU A 49 -0.07 -14.41 -13.40
CA GLU A 49 1.25 -13.77 -13.44
C GLU A 49 1.52 -12.93 -12.18
N ARG A 50 0.54 -12.13 -11.72
CA ARG A 50 0.67 -11.34 -10.48
C ARG A 50 0.95 -12.23 -9.28
N ILE A 51 0.20 -13.34 -9.15
CA ILE A 51 0.40 -14.31 -8.07
C ILE A 51 1.80 -14.91 -8.16
N ALA A 52 2.20 -15.44 -9.31
CA ALA A 52 3.49 -16.09 -9.49
C ALA A 52 4.67 -15.15 -9.21
N ARG A 53 4.63 -13.93 -9.76
CA ARG A 53 5.67 -12.92 -9.55
C ARG A 53 5.83 -12.53 -8.08
N LEU A 54 4.71 -12.32 -7.40
CA LEU A 54 4.73 -11.93 -5.98
C LEU A 54 5.13 -13.11 -5.08
N GLN A 55 4.71 -14.34 -5.39
CA GLN A 55 5.17 -15.56 -4.69
C GLN A 55 6.68 -15.75 -4.81
N GLN A 56 7.23 -15.53 -6.00
CA GLN A 56 8.69 -15.58 -6.21
C GLN A 56 9.40 -14.53 -5.34
N ALA A 57 8.92 -13.29 -5.31
CA ALA A 57 9.50 -12.23 -4.51
C ALA A 57 9.43 -12.54 -3.00
N VAL A 58 8.30 -13.03 -2.51
CA VAL A 58 8.12 -13.46 -1.12
C VAL A 58 9.09 -14.57 -0.75
N SER A 59 9.24 -15.59 -1.62
CA SER A 59 10.18 -16.69 -1.41
C SER A 59 11.63 -16.23 -1.31
N GLN A 60 12.02 -15.28 -2.15
CA GLN A 60 13.39 -14.73 -2.16
C GLN A 60 13.67 -13.79 -0.98
N ALA A 61 12.65 -13.04 -0.56
CA ALA A 61 12.80 -12.04 0.50
C ALA A 61 12.95 -12.65 1.90
N GLY A 62 12.41 -13.83 2.14
CA GLY A 62 12.36 -14.48 3.45
C GLY A 62 11.48 -13.71 4.45
N ARG A 63 12.01 -12.63 5.05
CA ARG A 63 11.23 -11.69 5.88
C ARG A 63 11.13 -10.34 5.21
N PHE A 64 9.93 -9.78 5.18
CA PHE A 64 9.65 -8.58 4.38
C PHE A 64 8.61 -7.66 5.02
N VAL A 65 8.64 -6.40 4.59
CA VAL A 65 7.52 -5.45 4.68
C VAL A 65 6.93 -5.32 3.28
N MET A 66 5.64 -5.56 3.16
CA MET A 66 4.90 -5.44 1.90
C MET A 66 3.92 -4.27 1.99
N ALA A 67 3.81 -3.45 0.95
CA ALA A 67 2.89 -2.32 0.92
C ALA A 67 2.16 -2.22 -0.41
N GLY A 68 0.86 -1.90 -0.37
CA GLY A 68 0.00 -1.71 -1.54
C GLY A 68 -1.39 -2.31 -1.35
N SER A 69 -2.12 -2.52 -2.45
CA SER A 69 -3.42 -3.20 -2.47
C SER A 69 -3.35 -4.49 -3.27
N MET A 70 -4.00 -5.53 -2.77
CA MET A 70 -4.05 -6.86 -3.38
C MET A 70 -5.47 -7.42 -3.44
N ASP A 71 -6.49 -6.57 -3.53
CA ASP A 71 -7.91 -6.89 -3.34
C ASP A 71 -8.36 -8.22 -3.99
N SER A 72 -7.81 -8.55 -5.16
CA SER A 72 -8.21 -9.74 -5.91
C SER A 72 -7.33 -10.99 -5.68
N ILE A 73 -6.19 -10.85 -4.98
CA ILE A 73 -5.20 -11.92 -4.82
C ILE A 73 -4.69 -12.09 -3.38
N HIS A 74 -5.14 -11.25 -2.44
CA HIS A 74 -4.62 -11.23 -1.07
C HIS A 74 -4.65 -12.59 -0.36
N GLN A 75 -5.69 -13.39 -0.60
CA GLN A 75 -5.87 -14.70 0.03
C GLN A 75 -4.68 -15.65 -0.16
N HIS A 76 -3.91 -15.49 -1.25
CA HIS A 76 -2.69 -16.27 -1.49
C HIS A 76 -1.53 -15.85 -0.59
N PHE A 77 -1.61 -14.64 0.01
CA PHE A 77 -0.52 -14.02 0.77
C PHE A 77 -0.85 -13.80 2.24
N ASP A 78 -2.13 -13.78 2.63
CA ASP A 78 -2.58 -13.58 4.01
C ASP A 78 -1.86 -14.49 5.03
N PRO A 79 -1.59 -15.78 4.75
CA PRO A 79 -0.88 -16.65 5.69
C PRO A 79 0.56 -16.23 6.00
N TYR A 80 1.18 -15.40 5.17
CA TYR A 80 2.54 -14.89 5.41
C TYR A 80 2.57 -13.69 6.37
N PHE A 81 1.43 -13.05 6.60
CA PHE A 81 1.39 -11.83 7.42
C PHE A 81 1.32 -12.16 8.91
N ARG A 82 2.24 -11.57 9.68
CA ARG A 82 2.26 -11.63 11.16
C ARG A 82 1.72 -10.34 11.78
N LEU A 83 1.75 -9.26 11.01
CA LEU A 83 1.25 -7.95 11.37
C LEU A 83 0.68 -7.27 10.12
N ALA A 84 -0.52 -6.75 10.22
CA ALA A 84 -1.12 -5.88 9.21
C ALA A 84 -1.27 -4.47 9.78
N VAL A 85 -1.10 -3.48 8.89
CA VAL A 85 -1.25 -2.06 9.20
C VAL A 85 -2.28 -1.50 8.26
N TYR A 86 -3.38 -0.99 8.77
CA TYR A 86 -4.33 -0.22 7.99
C TYR A 86 -3.99 1.26 8.12
N LEU A 87 -3.45 1.81 7.05
CA LEU A 87 -3.02 3.21 6.98
C LEU A 87 -4.05 4.03 6.21
N THR A 88 -4.66 5.01 6.86
CA THR A 88 -5.63 5.94 6.24
C THR A 88 -5.17 7.38 6.38
N ALA A 89 -5.70 8.26 5.55
CA ALA A 89 -5.53 9.71 5.67
C ALA A 89 -6.77 10.40 5.08
N PRO A 90 -7.07 11.66 5.46
CA PRO A 90 -8.19 12.42 4.91
C PRO A 90 -8.19 12.44 3.38
N ALA A 91 -9.36 12.31 2.76
CA ALA A 91 -9.50 12.24 1.30
C ALA A 91 -8.81 13.41 0.57
N ALA A 92 -9.02 14.64 1.04
CA ALA A 92 -8.39 15.83 0.45
C ALA A 92 -6.85 15.75 0.46
N LEU A 93 -6.25 15.28 1.57
CA LEU A 93 -4.81 15.10 1.66
C LEU A 93 -4.30 14.00 0.72
N ARG A 94 -5.06 12.92 0.55
CA ARG A 94 -4.72 11.83 -0.35
C ARG A 94 -4.73 12.27 -1.81
N VAL A 95 -5.77 13.01 -2.20
CA VAL A 95 -5.92 13.58 -3.55
C VAL A 95 -4.76 14.54 -3.85
N GLU A 96 -4.45 15.46 -2.92
CA GLU A 96 -3.32 16.39 -3.07
C GLU A 96 -1.99 15.63 -3.27
N ARG A 97 -1.72 14.62 -2.45
CA ARG A 97 -0.49 13.82 -2.51
C ARG A 97 -0.37 13.05 -3.83
N VAL A 98 -1.47 12.49 -4.32
CA VAL A 98 -1.51 11.78 -5.60
C VAL A 98 -1.29 12.77 -6.75
N HIS A 99 -1.98 13.90 -6.75
CA HIS A 99 -1.79 14.94 -7.77
C HIS A 99 -0.34 15.41 -7.83
N ARG A 100 0.25 15.77 -6.70
CA ARG A 100 1.65 16.20 -6.64
C ARG A 100 2.62 15.13 -7.14
N ARG A 101 2.46 13.88 -6.69
CA ARG A 101 3.29 12.76 -7.12
C ARG A 101 3.23 12.53 -8.62
N GLU A 102 2.04 12.58 -9.22
CA GLU A 102 1.89 12.37 -10.66
C GLU A 102 2.41 13.56 -11.46
N LEU A 103 2.22 14.78 -10.97
CA LEU A 103 2.82 15.96 -11.58
C LEU A 103 4.36 15.91 -11.54
N GLU A 104 4.95 15.48 -10.45
CA GLU A 104 6.40 15.29 -10.32
C GLU A 104 6.92 14.17 -11.27
N ALA A 105 6.15 13.09 -11.43
CA ALA A 105 6.55 11.93 -12.23
C ALA A 105 6.33 12.11 -13.74
N PHE A 106 5.27 12.78 -14.14
CA PHE A 106 4.82 12.83 -15.53
C PHE A 106 4.78 14.25 -16.12
N GLY A 107 4.94 15.28 -15.30
CA GLY A 107 5.02 16.67 -15.71
C GLY A 107 3.80 17.15 -16.51
N PRO A 108 4.00 17.79 -17.67
CA PRO A 108 2.91 18.33 -18.48
C PRO A 108 1.91 17.30 -19.00
N ARG A 109 2.26 16.02 -19.02
CA ARG A 109 1.38 14.95 -19.53
C ARG A 109 0.07 14.82 -18.75
N VAL A 110 0.06 15.18 -17.45
CA VAL A 110 -1.12 15.13 -16.58
C VAL A 110 -1.86 16.47 -16.45
N LEU A 111 -1.36 17.52 -17.10
CA LEU A 111 -1.98 18.85 -17.12
C LEU A 111 -2.94 18.98 -18.31
N PRO A 112 -3.79 20.05 -18.33
CA PRO A 112 -4.71 20.32 -19.44
C PRO A 112 -4.00 20.29 -20.80
N GLY A 113 -4.54 19.47 -21.72
CA GLY A 113 -3.96 19.21 -23.03
C GLY A 113 -2.90 18.11 -23.10
N GLY A 114 -2.51 17.53 -21.97
CA GLY A 114 -1.59 16.39 -21.92
C GLY A 114 -2.27 15.05 -22.26
N ASP A 115 -1.49 14.09 -22.72
CA ASP A 115 -1.98 12.76 -23.13
C ASP A 115 -2.47 11.89 -21.97
N MET A 116 -2.14 12.25 -20.73
CA MET A 116 -2.56 11.60 -19.50
C MET A 116 -3.56 12.43 -18.67
N GLU A 117 -4.04 13.59 -19.17
CA GLU A 117 -4.95 14.47 -18.44
C GLU A 117 -6.19 13.73 -17.94
N GLU A 118 -6.88 13.01 -18.83
CA GLU A 118 -8.11 12.30 -18.48
C GLU A 118 -7.85 11.12 -17.53
N ASP A 119 -6.79 10.35 -17.75
CA ASP A 119 -6.39 9.25 -16.86
C ASP A 119 -6.10 9.77 -15.45
N HIS A 120 -5.40 10.91 -15.36
CA HIS A 120 -5.10 11.58 -14.10
C HIS A 120 -6.36 12.08 -13.38
N ARG A 121 -7.25 12.76 -14.11
CA ARG A 121 -8.53 13.25 -13.56
C ARG A 121 -9.36 12.11 -12.98
N LEU A 122 -9.54 11.05 -13.75
CA LEU A 122 -10.29 9.86 -13.33
C LEU A 122 -9.64 9.18 -12.11
N TYR A 123 -8.32 9.14 -12.06
CA TYR A 123 -7.62 8.57 -10.92
C TYR A 123 -7.79 9.41 -9.64
N LEU A 124 -7.77 10.74 -9.74
CA LEU A 124 -8.07 11.61 -8.58
C LEU A 124 -9.51 11.43 -8.08
N GLU A 125 -10.47 11.25 -8.98
CA GLU A 125 -11.86 10.93 -8.62
C GLU A 125 -11.98 9.57 -7.93
N ASP A 126 -11.25 8.55 -8.42
CA ASP A 126 -11.15 7.23 -7.80
C ASP A 126 -10.59 7.33 -6.36
N VAL A 127 -9.52 8.10 -6.18
CA VAL A 127 -8.93 8.35 -4.85
C VAL A 127 -9.91 9.04 -3.91
N ALA A 128 -10.66 10.03 -4.40
CA ALA A 128 -11.68 10.73 -3.62
C ALA A 128 -12.89 9.84 -3.28
N GLY A 129 -13.22 8.90 -4.16
CA GLY A 129 -14.36 7.99 -4.03
C GLY A 129 -14.18 6.84 -3.04
N TYR A 130 -13.02 6.70 -2.42
CA TYR A 130 -12.67 5.56 -1.57
C TYR A 130 -13.65 5.31 -0.42
N GLU A 131 -13.95 6.32 0.39
CA GLU A 131 -14.90 6.24 1.50
C GLU A 131 -16.36 6.17 1.02
N LEU A 132 -16.63 6.73 -0.16
CA LEU A 132 -17.96 6.74 -0.77
C LEU A 132 -18.32 5.38 -1.41
N GLY A 133 -17.35 4.50 -1.58
CA GLY A 133 -17.56 3.20 -2.21
C GLY A 133 -17.65 3.25 -3.74
N THR A 134 -17.31 4.37 -4.36
CA THR A 134 -17.35 4.57 -5.82
C THR A 134 -16.00 4.31 -6.50
N GLY A 135 -14.91 4.20 -5.74
CA GLY A 135 -13.58 3.92 -6.24
C GLY A 135 -13.36 2.47 -6.66
N SER A 136 -12.30 2.22 -7.42
CA SER A 136 -11.82 0.89 -7.81
C SER A 136 -11.43 0.04 -6.58
N THR A 137 -10.83 0.70 -5.59
CA THR A 137 -10.57 0.19 -4.25
C THR A 137 -11.40 0.98 -3.25
N THR A 138 -12.12 0.32 -2.34
CA THR A 138 -13.03 0.98 -1.41
C THR A 138 -12.70 0.66 0.05
N GLN A 139 -13.12 1.54 0.96
CA GLN A 139 -12.99 1.32 2.40
C GLN A 139 -13.65 0.00 2.83
N GLN A 140 -14.82 -0.30 2.28
CA GLN A 140 -15.54 -1.54 2.59
C GLN A 140 -14.74 -2.79 2.17
N ARG A 141 -14.09 -2.78 1.00
CA ARG A 141 -13.25 -3.91 0.56
C ARG A 141 -12.03 -4.09 1.46
N HIS A 142 -11.35 -2.99 1.80
CA HIS A 142 -10.22 -3.07 2.73
C HIS A 142 -10.67 -3.53 4.12
N GLN A 143 -11.82 -3.08 4.62
CA GLN A 143 -12.35 -3.53 5.90
C GLN A 143 -12.66 -5.03 5.87
N ALA A 144 -13.33 -5.51 4.82
CA ALA A 144 -13.60 -6.95 4.66
C ALA A 144 -12.31 -7.78 4.62
N TRP A 145 -11.28 -7.29 3.96
CA TRP A 145 -9.97 -7.95 3.96
C TRP A 145 -9.34 -7.96 5.35
N ILE A 146 -9.32 -6.82 6.05
CA ILE A 146 -8.81 -6.71 7.42
C ILE A 146 -9.52 -7.69 8.36
N ASP A 147 -10.84 -7.77 8.28
CA ASP A 147 -11.66 -8.64 9.12
C ASP A 147 -11.41 -10.14 8.84
N SER A 148 -10.90 -10.47 7.66
CA SER A 148 -10.52 -11.84 7.29
C SER A 148 -9.12 -12.26 7.76
N LEU A 149 -8.28 -11.30 8.17
CA LEU A 149 -6.91 -11.58 8.57
C LEU A 149 -6.84 -12.25 9.96
N SER A 150 -6.06 -13.31 10.05
CA SER A 150 -5.78 -13.99 11.32
C SER A 150 -4.64 -13.35 12.13
N CYS A 151 -3.90 -12.41 11.55
CA CYS A 151 -2.80 -11.72 12.22
C CYS A 151 -3.28 -10.48 12.97
N LYS A 152 -2.41 -9.93 13.83
CA LYS A 152 -2.70 -8.65 14.50
C LYS A 152 -2.80 -7.54 13.47
N VAL A 153 -3.82 -6.70 13.62
CA VAL A 153 -4.02 -5.48 12.84
C VAL A 153 -3.80 -4.26 13.73
N ILE A 154 -3.11 -3.25 13.22
CA ILE A 154 -3.03 -1.91 13.83
C ILE A 154 -3.51 -0.87 12.82
N TYR A 155 -4.10 0.22 13.34
CA TYR A 155 -4.66 1.32 12.56
C TYR A 155 -3.80 2.55 12.78
N LEU A 156 -3.36 3.19 11.69
CA LEU A 156 -2.48 4.36 11.74
C LEU A 156 -3.02 5.48 10.87
N ASP A 157 -2.76 6.71 11.31
CA ASP A 157 -3.06 7.92 10.56
C ASP A 157 -1.88 8.29 9.64
N GLY A 158 -2.10 8.21 8.33
CA GLY A 158 -1.11 8.60 7.32
C GLY A 158 -0.85 10.13 7.26
N ALA A 159 -1.62 10.96 7.97
CA ALA A 159 -1.33 12.38 8.15
C ALA A 159 -0.30 12.61 9.28
N ALA A 160 -0.12 11.65 10.18
CA ALA A 160 0.89 11.75 11.24
C ALA A 160 2.32 11.66 10.69
N PRO A 161 3.33 12.13 11.45
CA PRO A 161 4.73 12.05 11.05
C PRO A 161 5.14 10.60 10.75
N ILE A 162 5.84 10.40 9.64
CA ILE A 162 6.26 9.09 9.16
C ILE A 162 7.10 8.32 10.19
N GLU A 163 7.96 9.03 10.92
CA GLU A 163 8.81 8.44 11.95
C GLU A 163 8.00 7.88 13.12
N SER A 164 6.96 8.58 13.53
CA SER A 164 6.05 8.13 14.59
C SER A 164 5.30 6.85 14.16
N ASN A 165 4.81 6.82 12.92
CA ASN A 165 4.13 5.65 12.37
C ASN A 165 5.10 4.47 12.21
N ALA A 166 6.32 4.71 11.71
CA ALA A 166 7.32 3.65 11.57
C ALA A 166 7.72 3.09 12.93
N GLU A 167 7.88 3.93 13.96
CA GLU A 167 8.15 3.48 15.33
C GLU A 167 7.01 2.62 15.87
N ALA A 168 5.76 3.05 15.71
CA ALA A 168 4.59 2.29 16.14
C ALA A 168 4.54 0.89 15.49
N ILE A 169 4.87 0.79 14.19
CA ILE A 169 4.95 -0.49 13.49
C ILE A 169 6.08 -1.35 14.06
N CYS A 170 7.27 -0.78 14.28
CA CYS A 170 8.40 -1.51 14.85
C CYS A 170 8.06 -2.07 16.24
N GLN A 171 7.45 -1.28 17.09
CA GLN A 171 7.02 -1.71 18.43
C GLN A 171 5.97 -2.82 18.36
N ALA A 172 4.96 -2.69 17.48
CA ALA A 172 3.97 -3.73 17.26
C ALA A 172 4.60 -5.02 16.72
N TRP A 173 5.55 -4.91 15.81
CA TRP A 173 6.29 -6.03 15.24
C TRP A 173 7.09 -6.79 16.30
N TRP A 174 7.86 -6.09 17.13
CA TRP A 174 8.64 -6.74 18.20
C TRP A 174 7.75 -7.46 19.22
N LYS A 175 6.58 -6.88 19.55
CA LYS A 175 5.60 -7.56 20.43
C LYS A 175 5.06 -8.84 19.77
N VAL A 176 4.68 -8.79 18.51
CA VAL A 176 4.18 -9.96 17.76
C VAL A 176 5.24 -11.06 17.67
N MET A 177 6.52 -10.68 17.55
CA MET A 177 7.63 -11.62 17.45
C MET A 177 8.15 -12.10 18.81
N GLY A 178 7.57 -11.65 19.92
CA GLY A 178 8.04 -11.99 21.28
C GLY A 178 9.43 -11.45 21.61
N LEU A 179 9.90 -10.41 20.91
CA LEU A 179 11.23 -9.83 21.07
C LEU A 179 11.28 -8.71 22.12
N VAL A 180 10.14 -8.31 22.65
CA VAL A 180 10.02 -7.37 23.77
C VAL A 180 9.48 -8.18 24.96
N LYS A 181 10.28 -8.32 26.02
CA LYS A 181 9.74 -8.73 27.32
C LYS A 181 8.75 -7.64 27.74
N GLU A 182 7.52 -8.03 28.06
CA GLU A 182 6.63 -7.12 28.80
C GLU A 182 7.41 -6.71 30.06
N THR A 183 7.80 -5.44 30.12
CA THR A 183 8.26 -4.85 31.37
C THR A 183 7.03 -4.84 32.25
N GLY A 184 6.93 -5.87 33.10
CA GLY A 184 5.87 -6.00 34.09
C GLY A 184 5.78 -4.71 34.92
N LYS A 185 4.54 -4.29 35.14
CA LYS A 185 4.21 -3.30 36.17
C LYS A 185 4.59 -3.82 37.53
#